data_f38b110e6d1f2943012c296c716f8b50
#
_entry.id   f38b110e6d1f2943012c296c716f8b50
#
_cell.length_a   1.000
_cell.length_b   1.000
_cell.length_c   1.000
_cell.angle_alpha   90.00
_cell.angle_beta   90.00
_cell.angle_gamma   90.00
#
_symmetry.space_group_name_H-M   'P 1'
#
loop_
_entity.id
_entity.type
_entity.pdbx_description
1 polymer ?
#
loop_
_entity_poly.entity_id
_entity_poly.type
_entity_poly.pdbx_seq_one_letter_code
_entity_poly.pdbx_strand_id
1 'polypeptide(L)'
;MLFRSDILNLPLLSVGAVGFVSVCGHTVGSHLREMLDAWFAGNAARALEIHQQLLPVFTGTFRTQGAILTKAALNLMGLPGGFTRLPLVDATAEQIEQLKKDLTAGGVKF
;
A
#
# COMPACT_ATOMS: atom_id res chain seq x y z
N MET A 1 -8.66 9.05 -15.84
CA MET A 1 -7.19 8.88 -15.69
C MET A 1 -6.92 7.85 -14.61
N LEU A 2 -6.01 6.95 -14.85
CA LEU A 2 -5.49 5.98 -13.88
C LEU A 2 -4.08 6.37 -13.49
N PHE A 3 -3.72 6.20 -12.22
CA PHE A 3 -2.41 6.60 -11.69
C PHE A 3 -1.86 5.52 -10.76
N ARG A 4 -0.53 5.41 -10.63
CA ARG A 4 0.14 4.31 -9.95
C ARG A 4 0.89 4.66 -8.67
N SER A 5 0.80 5.87 -8.17
CA SER A 5 1.48 6.27 -6.93
C SER A 5 0.48 6.26 -5.78
N ASP A 6 0.56 5.25 -4.91
CA ASP A 6 -0.44 5.01 -3.87
C ASP A 6 -0.66 6.20 -2.93
N ILE A 7 0.39 6.94 -2.61
CA ILE A 7 0.28 8.14 -1.75
C ILE A 7 -0.56 9.25 -2.38
N LEU A 8 -0.74 9.24 -3.70
CA LEU A 8 -1.51 10.24 -4.45
C LEU A 8 -2.91 9.76 -4.85
N ASN A 9 -3.31 8.55 -4.48
CA ASN A 9 -4.58 7.98 -4.90
C ASN A 9 -5.76 8.89 -4.56
N LEU A 10 -5.92 9.28 -3.30
CA LEU A 10 -7.02 10.14 -2.89
C LEU A 10 -6.93 11.57 -3.47
N PRO A 11 -5.77 12.25 -3.43
CA PRO A 11 -5.63 13.55 -4.09
C PRO A 11 -6.03 13.53 -5.58
N LEU A 12 -5.68 12.48 -6.30
CA LEU A 12 -6.02 12.36 -7.72
C LEU A 12 -7.51 12.07 -7.97
N LEU A 13 -8.17 11.33 -7.08
CA LEU A 13 -9.63 11.19 -7.14
C LEU A 13 -10.32 12.54 -7.04
N SER A 14 -9.81 13.46 -6.21
CA SER A 14 -10.36 14.80 -6.04
C SER A 14 -10.27 15.68 -7.29
N VAL A 15 -9.39 15.37 -8.21
CA VAL A 15 -9.22 16.10 -9.47
C VAL A 15 -9.67 15.29 -10.70
N GLY A 16 -10.51 14.27 -10.49
CA GLY A 16 -11.20 13.56 -11.56
C GLY A 16 -10.61 12.23 -11.99
N ALA A 17 -9.67 11.66 -11.25
CA ALA A 17 -9.27 10.27 -11.47
C ALA A 17 -10.46 9.34 -11.18
N VAL A 18 -10.59 8.27 -11.94
CA VAL A 18 -11.69 7.29 -11.81
C VAL A 18 -11.22 5.96 -11.20
N GLY A 19 -9.95 5.88 -10.88
CA GLY A 19 -9.32 4.70 -10.28
C GLY A 19 -7.82 4.84 -10.31
N PHE A 20 -7.14 3.79 -9.86
CA PHE A 20 -5.67 3.78 -9.78
C PHE A 20 -5.12 2.36 -9.97
N VAL A 21 -3.85 2.28 -10.32
CA VAL A 21 -3.06 1.04 -10.35
C VAL A 21 -2.14 1.07 -9.13
N SER A 22 -2.29 0.09 -8.25
CA SER A 22 -1.69 0.11 -6.92
C SER A 22 -0.66 -0.99 -6.74
N VAL A 23 0.49 -0.65 -6.18
CA VAL A 23 1.47 -1.62 -5.66
C VAL A 23 1.05 -2.08 -4.27
N CYS A 24 0.62 -1.15 -3.41
CA CYS A 24 0.17 -1.47 -2.05
C CYS A 24 -1.13 -2.28 -2.02
N GLY A 25 -1.85 -2.36 -3.14
CA GLY A 25 -3.04 -3.20 -3.28
C GLY A 25 -2.81 -4.68 -2.99
N HIS A 26 -1.58 -5.16 -3.09
CA HIS A 26 -1.22 -6.52 -2.69
C HIS A 26 -1.38 -6.76 -1.18
N THR A 27 -1.22 -5.74 -0.36
CA THR A 27 -1.28 -5.84 1.11
C THR A 27 -2.52 -5.19 1.71
N VAL A 28 -3.00 -4.09 1.13
CA VAL A 28 -4.12 -3.29 1.65
C VAL A 28 -5.25 -3.10 0.64
N GLY A 29 -5.40 -4.03 -0.30
CA GLY A 29 -6.39 -3.92 -1.38
C GLY A 29 -7.82 -3.71 -0.90
N SER A 30 -8.24 -4.38 0.16
CA SER A 30 -9.57 -4.22 0.76
C SER A 30 -9.79 -2.81 1.31
N HIS A 31 -8.80 -2.24 1.96
CA HIS A 31 -8.84 -0.87 2.47
C HIS A 31 -8.90 0.16 1.33
N LEU A 32 -8.13 -0.07 0.26
CA LEU A 32 -8.16 0.78 -0.93
C LEU A 32 -9.52 0.71 -1.63
N ARG A 33 -10.13 -0.46 -1.67
CA ARG A 33 -11.49 -0.61 -2.20
C ARG A 33 -12.51 0.17 -1.37
N GLU A 34 -12.44 0.05 -0.05
CA GLU A 34 -13.30 0.80 0.86
C GLU A 34 -13.12 2.32 0.67
N MET A 35 -11.87 2.79 0.51
CA MET A 35 -11.59 4.20 0.24
C MET A 35 -12.24 4.69 -1.06
N LEU A 36 -12.14 3.90 -2.14
CA LEU A 36 -12.78 4.21 -3.42
C LEU A 36 -14.31 4.27 -3.28
N ASP A 37 -14.89 3.26 -2.66
CA ASP A 37 -16.35 3.17 -2.48
C ASP A 37 -16.87 4.34 -1.64
N ALA A 38 -16.15 4.72 -0.57
CA ALA A 38 -16.48 5.89 0.24
C ALA A 38 -16.42 7.19 -0.57
N TRP A 39 -15.38 7.36 -1.37
CA TRP A 39 -15.22 8.54 -2.22
C TRP A 39 -16.38 8.68 -3.23
N PHE A 40 -16.68 7.62 -3.98
CA PHE A 40 -17.74 7.64 -4.99
C PHE A 40 -19.16 7.68 -4.39
N ALA A 41 -19.33 7.26 -3.14
CA ALA A 41 -20.57 7.44 -2.39
C ALA A 41 -20.74 8.87 -1.82
N GLY A 42 -19.78 9.76 -2.03
CA GLY A 42 -19.82 11.14 -1.52
C GLY A 42 -19.31 11.28 -0.07
N ASN A 43 -18.76 10.21 0.52
CA ASN A 43 -18.21 10.25 1.88
C ASN A 43 -16.69 10.55 1.85
N ALA A 44 -16.35 11.78 1.49
CA ALA A 44 -14.95 12.23 1.42
C ALA A 44 -14.23 12.15 2.78
N ALA A 45 -14.94 12.37 3.89
CA ALA A 45 -14.37 12.28 5.22
C ALA A 45 -13.87 10.85 5.54
N ARG A 46 -14.65 9.84 5.22
CA ARG A 46 -14.25 8.44 5.40
C ARG A 46 -13.10 8.07 4.47
N ALA A 47 -13.13 8.50 3.21
CA ALA A 47 -12.05 8.27 2.26
C ALA A 47 -10.72 8.89 2.77
N LEU A 48 -10.77 10.09 3.32
CA LEU A 48 -9.61 10.75 3.91
C LEU A 48 -9.08 10.00 5.14
N GLU A 49 -9.96 9.54 6.01
CA GLU A 49 -9.59 8.75 7.19
C GLU A 49 -8.81 7.49 6.80
N ILE A 50 -9.30 6.73 5.81
CA ILE A 50 -8.64 5.54 5.30
C ILE A 50 -7.29 5.90 4.67
N HIS A 51 -7.24 6.95 3.86
CA HIS A 51 -6.00 7.42 3.25
C HIS A 51 -4.94 7.76 4.29
N GLN A 52 -5.29 8.50 5.32
CA GLN A 52 -4.38 8.87 6.41
C GLN A 52 -3.92 7.64 7.21
N GLN A 53 -4.80 6.69 7.46
CA GLN A 53 -4.46 5.44 8.12
C GLN A 53 -3.42 4.64 7.32
N LEU A 54 -3.51 4.63 5.99
CA LEU A 54 -2.65 3.85 5.11
C LEU A 54 -1.34 4.55 4.74
N LEU A 55 -1.15 5.83 5.07
CA LEU A 55 0.08 6.56 4.73
C LEU A 55 1.37 5.83 5.17
N PRO A 56 1.46 5.25 6.38
CA PRO A 56 2.64 4.48 6.77
C PRO A 56 2.92 3.30 5.85
N VAL A 57 1.90 2.64 5.32
CA VAL A 57 2.06 1.54 4.36
C VAL A 57 2.52 2.07 3.01
N PHE A 58 1.93 3.16 2.52
CA PHE A 58 2.30 3.76 1.24
C PHE A 58 3.76 4.22 1.22
N THR A 59 4.21 4.88 2.28
CA THR A 59 5.59 5.34 2.40
C THR A 59 6.53 4.19 2.75
N GLY A 60 6.11 3.28 3.62
CA GLY A 60 6.89 2.15 4.09
C GLY A 60 7.24 1.16 2.98
N THR A 61 6.30 0.86 2.10
CA THR A 61 6.50 -0.07 0.98
C THR A 61 7.58 0.44 0.01
N PHE A 62 7.81 1.73 -0.07
CA PHE A 62 8.77 2.35 -0.97
C PHE A 62 10.03 2.89 -0.29
N ARG A 63 10.35 2.45 0.93
CA ARG A 63 11.63 2.80 1.59
C ARG A 63 12.84 2.26 0.82
N THR A 64 12.66 1.17 0.10
CA THR A 64 13.54 0.69 -0.96
C THR A 64 12.69 0.37 -2.19
N GLN A 65 13.20 -0.39 -3.12
CA GLN A 65 12.44 -0.75 -4.33
C GLN A 65 11.17 -1.51 -3.95
N GLY A 66 10.01 -1.07 -4.47
CA GLY A 66 8.70 -1.54 -4.04
C GLY A 66 8.45 -3.05 -4.18
N ALA A 67 9.03 -3.70 -5.20
CA ALA A 67 8.89 -5.15 -5.36
C ALA A 67 9.54 -5.93 -4.20
N ILE A 68 10.66 -5.44 -3.67
CA ILE A 68 11.38 -6.08 -2.55
C ILE A 68 10.49 -6.11 -1.31
N LEU A 69 9.96 -4.96 -0.90
CA LEU A 69 9.16 -4.86 0.32
C LEU A 69 7.75 -5.41 0.16
N THR A 70 7.16 -5.34 -1.04
CA THR A 70 5.87 -5.98 -1.31
C THR A 70 5.95 -7.50 -1.17
N LYS A 71 6.98 -8.12 -1.70
CA LYS A 71 7.21 -9.57 -1.54
C LYS A 71 7.46 -9.94 -0.09
N ALA A 72 8.27 -9.15 0.62
CA ALA A 72 8.50 -9.34 2.06
C ALA A 72 7.20 -9.21 2.87
N ALA A 73 6.37 -8.23 2.57
CA ALA A 73 5.07 -8.05 3.22
C ALA A 73 4.14 -9.25 2.98
N LEU A 74 4.04 -9.73 1.74
CA LEU A 74 3.23 -10.90 1.42
C LEU A 74 3.71 -12.14 2.18
N ASN A 75 5.02 -12.35 2.26
CA ASN A 75 5.59 -13.46 3.03
C ASN A 75 5.26 -13.34 4.54
N LEU A 76 5.31 -12.13 5.11
CA LEU A 76 4.90 -11.88 6.49
C LEU A 76 3.42 -12.20 6.72
N MET A 77 2.57 -11.94 5.73
CA MET A 77 1.12 -12.23 5.78
C MET A 77 0.80 -13.73 5.54
N GLY A 78 1.81 -14.58 5.36
CA GLY A 78 1.61 -15.99 5.04
C GLY A 78 1.17 -16.26 3.60
N LEU A 79 1.31 -15.29 2.72
CA LEU A 79 0.97 -15.39 1.30
C LEU A 79 2.22 -15.71 0.46
N PRO A 80 2.07 -16.27 -0.74
CA PRO A 80 3.20 -16.71 -1.57
C PRO A 80 3.91 -15.52 -2.24
N GLY A 81 4.63 -14.70 -1.46
CA GLY A 81 5.42 -13.57 -1.96
C GLY A 81 6.67 -14.01 -2.74
N GLY A 82 7.22 -15.17 -2.39
CA GLY A 82 8.44 -15.68 -3.02
C GLY A 82 9.68 -14.86 -2.70
N PHE A 83 10.62 -14.87 -3.63
CA PHE A 83 11.89 -14.13 -3.56
C PHE A 83 12.05 -13.21 -4.77
N THR A 84 12.99 -12.28 -4.70
CA THR A 84 13.30 -11.38 -5.81
C THR A 84 14.34 -11.99 -6.76
N ARG A 85 14.26 -11.62 -8.04
CA ARG A 85 15.28 -11.95 -9.04
C ARG A 85 16.32 -10.83 -9.13
N LEU A 86 17.57 -11.22 -9.40
CA LEU A 86 18.62 -10.24 -9.68
C LEU A 86 18.23 -9.32 -10.86
N PRO A 87 18.60 -8.04 -10.84
CA PRO A 87 19.52 -7.40 -9.88
C PRO A 87 18.90 -7.00 -8.53
N LEU A 88 17.61 -7.25 -8.31
CA LEU A 88 16.97 -7.03 -7.01
C LEU A 88 17.38 -8.16 -6.05
N VAL A 89 17.57 -7.80 -4.78
CA VAL A 89 17.86 -8.75 -3.69
C VAL A 89 16.74 -8.71 -2.67
N ASP A 90 16.58 -9.78 -1.89
CA ASP A 90 15.56 -9.84 -0.85
C ASP A 90 15.82 -8.79 0.25
N ALA A 91 14.73 -8.42 0.94
CA ALA A 91 14.81 -7.44 2.02
C ALA A 91 15.75 -7.92 3.14
N THR A 92 16.53 -6.98 3.69
CA THR A 92 17.36 -7.24 4.86
C THR A 92 16.51 -7.39 6.12
N ALA A 93 17.09 -7.97 7.19
CA ALA A 93 16.40 -8.11 8.47
C ALA A 93 15.94 -6.74 9.02
N GLU A 94 16.76 -5.71 8.90
CA GLU A 94 16.40 -4.34 9.32
C GLU A 94 15.22 -3.78 8.51
N GLN A 95 15.23 -3.98 7.19
CA GLN A 95 14.15 -3.55 6.32
C GLN A 95 12.85 -4.28 6.67
N ILE A 96 12.90 -5.57 6.99
CA ILE A 96 11.74 -6.35 7.41
C ILE A 96 11.18 -5.83 8.74
N GLU A 97 12.03 -5.56 9.72
CA GLU A 97 11.59 -5.03 11.02
C GLU A 97 10.95 -3.62 10.89
N GLN A 98 11.51 -2.77 10.04
CA GLN A 98 10.91 -1.47 9.78
C GLN A 98 9.58 -1.63 9.02
N LEU A 99 9.51 -2.54 8.06
CA LEU A 99 8.28 -2.85 7.31
C LEU A 99 7.17 -3.34 8.25
N LYS A 100 7.48 -4.20 9.22
CA LYS A 100 6.51 -4.65 10.23
C LYS A 100 5.90 -3.46 10.99
N LYS A 101 6.73 -2.49 11.39
CA LYS A 101 6.25 -1.28 12.06
C LYS A 101 5.32 -0.47 11.16
N ASP A 102 5.68 -0.28 9.91
CA ASP A 102 4.90 0.47 8.94
C ASP A 102 3.55 -0.21 8.65
N LEU A 103 3.55 -1.53 8.46
CA LEU A 103 2.33 -2.32 8.26
C LEU A 103 1.41 -2.27 9.49
N THR A 104 1.97 -2.43 10.69
CA THR A 104 1.21 -2.34 11.94
C THR A 104 0.60 -0.96 12.14
N ALA A 105 1.34 0.10 11.85
CA ALA A 105 0.84 1.48 11.92
C ALA A 105 -0.34 1.72 10.95
N GLY A 106 -0.33 1.05 9.80
CA GLY A 106 -1.42 1.11 8.82
C GLY A 106 -2.58 0.15 9.12
N GLY A 107 -2.51 -0.63 10.19
CA GLY A 107 -3.56 -1.58 10.58
C GLY A 107 -3.54 -2.90 9.79
N VAL A 108 -2.45 -3.22 9.13
CA VAL A 108 -2.28 -4.51 8.43
C VAL A 108 -1.96 -5.60 9.44
N LYS A 109 -2.67 -6.72 9.34
CA LYS A 109 -2.43 -7.91 10.15
C LYS A 109 -1.55 -8.91 9.40
N PHE A 110 -0.61 -9.48 10.09
CA PHE A 110 0.30 -10.48 9.53
C PHE A 110 0.76 -11.47 10.61
#